data_08c904181578427fd53342422b6e7da0
#
_entry.id   08c904181578427fd53342422b6e7da0
#
_cell.length_a   1.000
_cell.length_b   1.000
_cell.length_c   1.000
_cell.angle_alpha   90.00
_cell.angle_beta   90.00
_cell.angle_gamma   90.00
#
_symmetry.space_group_name_H-M   'P 1'
#
loop_
_entity.id
_entity.type
_entity.pdbx_description
1 polymer ?
#
loop_
_entity_poly.entity_id
_entity_poly.type
_entity_poly.pdbx_seq_one_letter_code
_entity_poly.pdbx_strand_id
1 'polypeptide(L)'
;MMKSRLSAPGTTDQSGFDFSLQNSRLAVLSFLKDTRGARTWTIRDLMATLNIGQYDADKILAILQFHGYVSRADTGEWLTTVTGESVSGSKRPRFRCPNVQGAVSALFDRIAAINRESRSEFRVTEAVAFGDFLLEKANCQAADVGIELTRLRKSLGKDNANEFLQHLGGKNAFLNIQPYEAWMSERSHRRLVQSNRPQHDRIMTL
;
A
#
# COMPACT_ATOMS: atom_id res chain seq x y z
N MET A 1 -54.23 9.45 50.76
CA MET A 1 -53.90 8.57 49.60
C MET A 1 -52.99 9.31 48.62
N MET A 2 -51.67 9.14 48.77
CA MET A 2 -50.68 9.75 47.90
C MET A 2 -50.25 8.70 46.84
N LYS A 3 -50.49 8.97 45.56
CA LYS A 3 -50.01 8.15 44.46
C LYS A 3 -48.61 8.63 44.04
N SER A 4 -47.60 7.83 44.37
CA SER A 4 -46.23 7.99 43.86
C SER A 4 -46.21 7.67 42.36
N ARG A 5 -45.77 8.63 41.53
CA ARG A 5 -45.43 8.39 40.14
C ARG A 5 -43.99 7.85 40.07
N LEU A 6 -43.85 6.59 39.63
CA LEU A 6 -42.57 6.04 39.20
C LEU A 6 -42.19 6.69 37.86
N SER A 7 -41.07 7.40 37.87
CA SER A 7 -40.41 7.86 36.62
C SER A 7 -39.76 6.67 35.95
N ALA A 8 -40.05 6.48 34.68
CA ALA A 8 -39.38 5.48 33.83
C ALA A 8 -37.92 5.86 33.60
N PRO A 9 -36.99 4.88 33.54
CA PRO A 9 -35.61 5.15 33.22
C PRO A 9 -35.48 5.59 31.76
N GLY A 10 -34.66 6.64 31.56
CA GLY A 10 -34.42 7.26 30.27
C GLY A 10 -33.91 6.25 29.22
N THR A 11 -34.48 6.35 28.08
CA THR A 11 -33.97 5.73 26.82
C THR A 11 -32.59 6.30 26.54
N THR A 12 -31.57 5.51 26.81
CA THR A 12 -30.19 5.79 26.41
C THR A 12 -30.20 5.79 24.86
N ASP A 13 -29.85 6.92 24.31
CA ASP A 13 -29.76 7.15 22.87
C ASP A 13 -28.73 6.21 22.24
N GLN A 14 -29.16 5.09 21.69
CA GLN A 14 -28.32 4.09 21.03
C GLN A 14 -27.86 4.54 19.63
N SER A 15 -28.36 5.66 19.12
CA SER A 15 -28.04 6.14 17.77
C SER A 15 -26.62 6.73 17.63
N GLY A 16 -26.06 7.26 18.71
CA GLY A 16 -24.70 7.83 18.72
C GLY A 16 -23.58 6.78 18.70
N PHE A 17 -23.85 5.57 19.19
CA PHE A 17 -22.86 4.52 19.31
C PHE A 17 -22.60 3.78 17.97
N ASP A 18 -23.63 3.68 17.14
CA ASP A 18 -23.57 2.95 15.85
C ASP A 18 -22.78 3.71 14.77
N PHE A 19 -22.88 5.04 14.74
CA PHE A 19 -22.20 5.86 13.73
C PHE A 19 -20.67 5.90 13.95
N SER A 20 -20.22 5.93 15.19
CA SER A 20 -18.81 5.87 15.57
C SER A 20 -18.18 4.52 15.22
N LEU A 21 -18.90 3.41 15.47
CA LEU A 21 -18.45 2.05 15.17
C LEU A 21 -18.36 1.80 13.66
N GLN A 22 -19.29 2.34 12.88
CA GLN A 22 -19.30 2.15 11.43
C GLN A 22 -18.16 2.92 10.75
N ASN A 23 -17.86 4.15 11.19
CA ASN A 23 -16.71 4.92 10.73
C ASN A 23 -15.39 4.26 11.13
N SER A 24 -15.29 3.74 12.35
CA SER A 24 -14.13 2.99 12.82
C SER A 24 -13.92 1.71 12.01
N ARG A 25 -15.00 1.00 11.65
CA ARG A 25 -14.94 -0.20 10.82
C ARG A 25 -14.39 0.11 9.42
N LEU A 26 -14.88 1.13 8.76
CA LEU A 26 -14.41 1.54 7.43
C LEU A 26 -12.95 1.96 7.46
N ALA A 27 -12.53 2.70 8.48
CA ALA A 27 -11.15 3.11 8.67
C ALA A 27 -10.21 1.90 8.88
N VAL A 28 -10.63 0.91 9.69
CA VAL A 28 -9.89 -0.35 9.89
C VAL A 28 -9.79 -1.15 8.58
N LEU A 29 -10.87 -1.25 7.81
CA LEU A 29 -10.83 -1.93 6.51
C LEU A 29 -9.93 -1.21 5.51
N SER A 30 -9.93 0.13 5.51
CA SER A 30 -8.99 0.93 4.70
C SER A 30 -7.54 0.65 5.13
N PHE A 31 -7.25 0.66 6.43
CA PHE A 31 -5.93 0.33 6.96
C PHE A 31 -5.45 -1.05 6.51
N LEU A 32 -6.29 -2.10 6.63
CA LEU A 32 -5.95 -3.44 6.16
C LEU A 32 -5.69 -3.48 4.65
N LYS A 33 -6.42 -2.68 3.87
CA LYS A 33 -6.22 -2.55 2.44
C LYS A 33 -4.89 -1.89 2.10
N ASP A 34 -4.51 -0.84 2.84
CA ASP A 34 -3.29 -0.06 2.61
C ASP A 34 -2.04 -0.80 3.10
N THR A 35 -2.18 -1.70 4.08
CA THR A 35 -1.09 -2.52 4.63
C THR A 35 -1.00 -3.92 4.02
N ARG A 36 -1.72 -4.19 2.93
CA ARG A 36 -1.66 -5.47 2.21
C ARG A 36 -0.29 -5.75 1.60
N GLY A 37 -0.06 -7.01 1.26
CA GLY A 37 1.16 -7.46 0.60
C GLY A 37 2.33 -7.68 1.55
N ALA A 38 3.54 -7.33 1.14
CA ALA A 38 4.77 -7.59 1.89
C ALA A 38 5.10 -6.51 2.94
N ARG A 39 4.23 -5.50 3.13
CA ARG A 39 4.47 -4.43 4.09
C ARG A 39 4.22 -4.90 5.52
N THR A 40 5.23 -4.84 6.37
CA THR A 40 5.07 -4.90 7.82
C THR A 40 4.63 -3.55 8.37
N TRP A 41 3.95 -3.54 9.51
CA TRP A 41 3.49 -2.34 10.18
C TRP A 41 3.47 -2.53 11.70
N THR A 42 3.46 -1.44 12.44
CA THR A 42 3.48 -1.41 13.90
C THR A 42 2.13 -0.94 14.45
N ILE A 43 1.92 -1.14 15.76
CA ILE A 43 0.73 -0.59 16.43
C ILE A 43 0.68 0.94 16.35
N ARG A 44 1.84 1.61 16.25
CA ARG A 44 1.91 3.07 16.06
C ARG A 44 1.35 3.51 14.72
N ASP A 45 1.56 2.71 13.66
CA ASP A 45 0.98 2.97 12.33
C ASP A 45 -0.54 2.86 12.39
N LEU A 46 -1.07 1.86 13.11
CA LEU A 46 -2.51 1.70 13.34
C LEU A 46 -3.08 2.90 14.11
N MET A 47 -2.42 3.31 15.21
CA MET A 47 -2.82 4.48 16.01
C MET A 47 -2.85 5.76 15.17
N ALA A 48 -1.78 6.01 14.41
CA ALA A 48 -1.66 7.20 13.58
C ALA A 48 -2.72 7.24 12.48
N THR A 49 -2.94 6.10 11.79
CA THR A 49 -3.91 6.04 10.68
C THR A 49 -5.36 6.19 11.16
N LEU A 50 -5.69 5.59 12.31
CA LEU A 50 -7.05 5.63 12.85
C LEU A 50 -7.29 6.82 13.78
N ASN A 51 -6.23 7.58 14.10
CA ASN A 51 -6.25 8.68 15.07
C ASN A 51 -6.84 8.27 16.43
N ILE A 52 -6.34 7.14 16.98
CA ILE A 52 -6.82 6.54 18.24
C ILE A 52 -5.70 6.39 19.26
N GLY A 53 -6.08 6.25 20.53
CA GLY A 53 -5.15 5.97 21.63
C GLY A 53 -4.67 4.52 21.67
N GLN A 54 -3.61 4.25 22.45
CA GLN A 54 -3.00 2.93 22.62
C GLN A 54 -4.03 1.87 23.03
N TYR A 55 -4.89 2.16 23.99
CA TYR A 55 -5.89 1.22 24.51
C TYR A 55 -6.88 0.72 23.43
N ASP A 56 -7.34 1.63 22.58
CA ASP A 56 -8.26 1.29 21.50
C ASP A 56 -7.53 0.55 20.37
N ALA A 57 -6.28 0.94 20.10
CA ALA A 57 -5.44 0.24 19.13
C ALA A 57 -5.16 -1.22 19.54
N ASP A 58 -4.86 -1.46 20.83
CA ASP A 58 -4.65 -2.80 21.38
C ASP A 58 -5.91 -3.66 21.25
N LYS A 59 -7.10 -3.09 21.53
CA LYS A 59 -8.38 -3.78 21.35
C LYS A 59 -8.63 -4.16 19.89
N ILE A 60 -8.44 -3.21 18.97
CA ILE A 60 -8.62 -3.46 17.54
C ILE A 60 -7.64 -4.52 17.08
N LEU A 61 -6.38 -4.43 17.47
CA LEU A 61 -5.35 -5.40 17.13
C LEU A 61 -5.68 -6.80 17.61
N ALA A 62 -6.16 -6.94 18.86
CA ALA A 62 -6.58 -8.22 19.40
C ALA A 62 -7.74 -8.84 18.59
N ILE A 63 -8.71 -8.03 18.19
CA ILE A 63 -9.83 -8.47 17.31
C ILE A 63 -9.31 -8.90 15.94
N LEU A 64 -8.44 -8.11 15.33
CA LEU A 64 -7.86 -8.44 14.02
C LEU A 64 -7.05 -9.74 14.06
N GLN A 65 -6.29 -9.94 15.13
CA GLN A 65 -5.53 -11.17 15.36
C GLN A 65 -6.45 -12.37 15.61
N PHE A 66 -7.48 -12.21 16.44
CA PHE A 66 -8.46 -13.26 16.72
C PHE A 66 -9.15 -13.77 15.45
N HIS A 67 -9.49 -12.87 14.54
CA HIS A 67 -10.09 -13.23 13.25
C HIS A 67 -9.07 -13.69 12.20
N GLY A 68 -7.79 -13.71 12.53
CA GLY A 68 -6.72 -14.08 11.59
C GLY A 68 -6.52 -13.06 10.46
N TYR A 69 -6.95 -11.81 10.62
CA TYR A 69 -6.77 -10.74 9.62
C TYR A 69 -5.36 -10.18 9.62
N VAL A 70 -4.65 -10.34 10.73
CA VAL A 70 -3.26 -9.96 10.89
C VAL A 70 -2.47 -11.08 11.57
N SER A 71 -1.18 -11.16 11.29
CA SER A 71 -0.24 -12.09 11.94
C SER A 71 1.03 -11.36 12.34
N ARG A 72 1.73 -11.89 13.33
CA ARG A 72 3.01 -11.34 13.75
C ARG A 72 4.10 -11.83 12.80
N ALA A 73 4.95 -10.92 12.32
CA ALA A 73 6.14 -11.24 11.55
C ALA A 73 7.29 -11.66 12.49
N ASP A 74 8.33 -12.29 11.95
CA ASP A 74 9.53 -12.70 12.72
C ASP A 74 10.26 -11.47 13.32
N THR A 75 10.13 -10.31 12.70
CA THR A 75 10.65 -9.02 13.20
C THR A 75 9.91 -8.47 14.43
N GLY A 76 8.79 -9.11 14.82
CA GLY A 76 7.90 -8.63 15.88
C GLY A 76 6.88 -7.58 15.43
N GLU A 77 6.93 -7.14 14.20
CA GLU A 77 5.95 -6.28 13.54
C GLU A 77 4.72 -7.09 13.07
N TRP A 78 3.73 -6.42 12.51
CA TRP A 78 2.50 -7.04 12.04
C TRP A 78 2.44 -7.11 10.52
N LEU A 79 1.79 -8.14 10.02
CA LEU A 79 1.46 -8.34 8.61
C LEU A 79 -0.05 -8.48 8.46
N THR A 80 -0.62 -7.84 7.44
CA THR A 80 -1.99 -8.10 7.01
C THR A 80 -2.02 -9.42 6.23
N THR A 81 -2.81 -10.38 6.72
CA THR A 81 -2.92 -11.70 6.09
C THR A 81 -3.78 -11.67 4.83
N VAL A 82 -3.75 -12.74 4.04
CA VAL A 82 -4.66 -12.90 2.88
C VAL A 82 -6.14 -12.80 3.28
N THR A 83 -6.50 -13.26 4.49
CA THR A 83 -7.86 -13.13 5.02
C THR A 83 -8.19 -11.67 5.31
N GLY A 84 -7.25 -10.91 5.93
CA GLY A 84 -7.39 -9.48 6.18
C GLY A 84 -7.50 -8.67 4.90
N GLU A 85 -6.68 -8.98 3.89
CA GLU A 85 -6.78 -8.39 2.56
C GLU A 85 -8.17 -8.63 1.94
N SER A 86 -8.67 -9.87 2.02
CA SER A 86 -9.97 -10.25 1.45
C SER A 86 -11.12 -9.50 2.11
N VAL A 87 -11.12 -9.38 3.44
CA VAL A 87 -12.15 -8.67 4.21
C VAL A 87 -12.12 -7.16 3.94
N SER A 88 -10.94 -6.59 3.69
CA SER A 88 -10.79 -5.17 3.35
C SER A 88 -11.37 -4.80 1.98
N GLY A 89 -11.94 -5.74 1.23
CA GLY A 89 -12.44 -5.54 -0.11
C GLY A 89 -11.33 -5.52 -1.17
N SER A 90 -10.11 -5.92 -0.81
CA SER A 90 -9.04 -6.15 -1.78
C SER A 90 -9.44 -7.26 -2.74
N LYS A 91 -9.13 -7.08 -4.01
CA LYS A 91 -9.42 -8.11 -5.02
C LYS A 91 -8.63 -9.37 -4.67
N ARG A 92 -9.26 -10.53 -4.78
CA ARG A 92 -8.56 -11.83 -4.58
C ARG A 92 -7.37 -11.91 -5.53
N PRO A 93 -6.24 -12.53 -5.11
CA PRO A 93 -5.13 -12.84 -6.00
C PRO A 93 -5.64 -13.62 -7.21
N ARG A 94 -5.45 -13.11 -8.41
CA ARG A 94 -6.00 -13.67 -9.65
C ARG A 94 -4.97 -14.08 -10.67
N PHE A 95 -3.71 -13.76 -10.43
CA PHE A 95 -2.60 -14.05 -11.32
C PHE A 95 -1.66 -15.07 -10.69
N ARG A 96 -1.04 -15.92 -11.50
CA ARG A 96 0.08 -16.74 -11.05
C ARG A 96 1.28 -15.84 -10.78
N CYS A 97 1.90 -15.94 -9.60
CA CYS A 97 3.04 -15.09 -9.25
C CYS A 97 4.19 -15.14 -10.27
N PRO A 98 4.58 -16.26 -10.89
CA PRO A 98 5.59 -16.28 -11.93
C PRO A 98 5.27 -15.36 -13.13
N ASN A 99 3.98 -15.23 -13.50
CA ASN A 99 3.57 -14.35 -14.60
C ASN A 99 3.75 -12.87 -14.21
N VAL A 100 3.43 -12.51 -12.98
CA VAL A 100 3.65 -11.15 -12.46
C VAL A 100 5.14 -10.84 -12.35
N GLN A 101 5.93 -11.78 -11.84
CA GLN A 101 7.40 -11.66 -11.77
C GLN A 101 8.02 -11.51 -13.16
N GLY A 102 7.55 -12.28 -14.14
CA GLY A 102 7.96 -12.16 -15.54
C GLY A 102 7.62 -10.79 -16.12
N ALA A 103 6.44 -10.26 -15.82
CA ALA A 103 6.03 -8.92 -16.26
C ALA A 103 6.89 -7.81 -15.65
N VAL A 104 7.25 -7.93 -14.35
CA VAL A 104 8.17 -7.01 -13.67
C VAL A 104 9.56 -7.08 -14.29
N SER A 105 10.07 -8.28 -14.63
CA SER A 105 11.36 -8.43 -15.29
C SER A 105 11.35 -7.83 -16.68
N ALA A 106 10.31 -8.06 -17.48
CA ALA A 106 10.15 -7.45 -18.80
C ALA A 106 10.03 -5.92 -18.75
N LEU A 107 9.43 -5.37 -17.68
CA LEU A 107 9.42 -3.92 -17.44
C LEU A 107 10.84 -3.39 -17.16
N PHE A 108 11.61 -4.10 -16.34
CA PHE A 108 13.02 -3.76 -16.08
C PHE A 108 13.82 -3.66 -17.38
N ASP A 109 13.69 -4.66 -18.27
CA ASP A 109 14.40 -4.67 -19.55
C ASP A 109 13.99 -3.49 -20.45
N ARG A 110 12.68 -3.16 -20.48
CA ARG A 110 12.18 -1.99 -21.23
C ARG A 110 12.73 -0.67 -20.67
N ILE A 111 12.74 -0.51 -19.35
CA ILE A 111 13.32 0.67 -18.70
C ILE A 111 14.81 0.80 -19.06
N ALA A 112 15.54 -0.31 -18.99
CA ALA A 112 16.96 -0.32 -19.35
C ALA A 112 17.19 0.03 -20.83
N ALA A 113 16.33 -0.41 -21.74
CA ALA A 113 16.38 -0.05 -23.15
C ALA A 113 16.13 1.44 -23.36
N ILE A 114 15.06 1.99 -22.77
CA ILE A 114 14.70 3.41 -22.86
C ILE A 114 15.83 4.28 -22.29
N ASN A 115 16.41 3.89 -21.16
CA ASN A 115 17.49 4.66 -20.54
C ASN A 115 18.80 4.66 -21.34
N ARG A 116 18.99 3.68 -22.24
CA ARG A 116 20.12 3.65 -23.21
C ARG A 116 19.84 4.47 -24.46
N GLU A 117 18.59 4.74 -24.78
CA GLU A 117 18.23 5.46 -25.98
C GLU A 117 18.49 6.97 -25.83
N SER A 118 19.46 7.49 -26.57
CA SER A 118 19.88 8.90 -26.51
C SER A 118 18.81 9.89 -27.03
N ARG A 119 17.83 9.40 -27.77
CA ARG A 119 16.72 10.21 -28.35
C ARG A 119 15.47 10.21 -27.48
N SER A 120 15.42 9.44 -26.40
CA SER A 120 14.27 9.43 -25.51
C SER A 120 14.02 10.81 -24.90
N GLU A 121 12.77 11.21 -24.83
CA GLU A 121 12.33 12.45 -24.19
C GLU A 121 12.43 12.38 -22.67
N PHE A 122 12.19 11.19 -22.11
CA PHE A 122 12.24 10.92 -20.70
C PHE A 122 13.31 9.86 -20.36
N ARG A 123 13.84 9.97 -19.17
CA ARG A 123 14.67 8.96 -18.52
C ARG A 123 14.00 8.51 -17.23
N VAL A 124 13.95 7.22 -16.97
CA VAL A 124 13.54 6.69 -15.68
C VAL A 124 14.71 6.82 -14.70
N THR A 125 14.54 7.61 -13.67
CA THR A 125 15.58 7.88 -12.65
C THR A 125 15.43 7.00 -11.41
N GLU A 126 14.21 6.66 -11.06
CA GLU A 126 13.89 5.71 -10.00
C GLU A 126 12.74 4.81 -10.45
N ALA A 127 12.80 3.53 -10.12
CA ALA A 127 11.71 2.62 -10.34
C ALA A 127 11.74 1.52 -9.27
N VAL A 128 10.62 1.33 -8.60
CA VAL A 128 10.43 0.33 -7.55
C VAL A 128 9.16 -0.47 -7.82
N ALA A 129 9.23 -1.79 -7.64
CA ALA A 129 8.08 -2.68 -7.71
C ALA A 129 7.82 -3.30 -6.35
N PHE A 130 6.58 -3.26 -5.88
CA PHE A 130 6.17 -3.77 -4.58
C PHE A 130 4.83 -4.50 -4.67
N GLY A 131 4.51 -5.28 -3.65
CA GLY A 131 3.30 -6.09 -3.59
C GLY A 131 3.58 -7.55 -3.24
N ASP A 132 2.53 -8.34 -3.22
CA ASP A 132 2.58 -9.74 -2.78
C ASP A 132 3.29 -10.70 -3.74
N PHE A 133 3.67 -10.25 -4.93
CA PHE A 133 4.54 -11.01 -5.85
C PHE A 133 5.97 -11.21 -5.31
N LEU A 134 6.36 -10.45 -4.29
CA LEU A 134 7.64 -10.60 -3.58
C LEU A 134 7.61 -11.78 -2.59
N LEU A 135 6.43 -12.28 -2.26
CA LEU A 135 6.23 -13.41 -1.37
C LEU A 135 6.22 -14.71 -2.18
N GLU A 136 6.68 -15.79 -1.58
CA GLU A 136 6.66 -17.12 -2.20
C GLU A 136 5.24 -17.72 -2.19
N LYS A 137 4.34 -17.14 -3.00
CA LYS A 137 2.95 -17.58 -3.15
C LYS A 137 2.70 -18.09 -4.57
N ALA A 138 1.75 -19.02 -4.71
CA ALA A 138 1.35 -19.52 -6.03
C ALA A 138 0.60 -18.45 -6.84
N ASN A 139 -0.25 -17.66 -6.17
CA ASN A 139 -1.05 -16.60 -6.78
C ASN A 139 -0.84 -15.27 -6.06
N CYS A 140 -0.83 -14.20 -6.84
CA CYS A 140 -0.66 -12.83 -6.34
C CYS A 140 -1.54 -11.83 -7.12
N GLN A 141 -1.57 -10.61 -6.64
CA GLN A 141 -2.16 -9.48 -7.35
C GLN A 141 -1.19 -8.95 -8.42
N ALA A 142 -1.63 -7.99 -9.21
CA ALA A 142 -0.72 -7.22 -10.06
C ALA A 142 0.34 -6.53 -9.17
N ALA A 143 1.57 -6.44 -9.67
CA ALA A 143 2.61 -5.68 -9.01
C ALA A 143 2.30 -4.18 -9.11
N ASP A 144 2.42 -3.47 -8.00
CA ASP A 144 2.41 -2.02 -7.98
C ASP A 144 3.82 -1.52 -8.30
N VAL A 145 3.94 -0.55 -9.22
CA VAL A 145 5.22 -0.02 -9.67
C VAL A 145 5.20 1.50 -9.60
N GLY A 146 6.10 2.07 -8.79
CA GLY A 146 6.35 3.51 -8.76
C GLY A 146 7.51 3.87 -9.68
N ILE A 147 7.33 4.88 -10.55
CA ILE A 147 8.34 5.31 -11.53
C ILE A 147 8.53 6.82 -11.43
N GLU A 148 9.79 7.25 -11.24
CA GLU A 148 10.20 8.64 -11.36
C GLU A 148 10.79 8.89 -12.75
N LEU A 149 10.29 9.95 -13.39
CA LEU A 149 10.75 10.37 -14.71
C LEU A 149 11.50 11.69 -14.62
N THR A 150 12.67 11.75 -15.25
CA THR A 150 13.36 13.00 -15.52
C THR A 150 13.26 13.32 -17.00
N ARG A 151 12.82 14.52 -17.31
CA ARG A 151 12.74 15.00 -18.68
C ARG A 151 14.11 15.40 -19.18
N LEU A 152 14.52 14.87 -20.32
CA LEU A 152 15.82 15.15 -20.94
C LEU A 152 15.74 16.26 -22.01
N ARG A 153 14.59 16.43 -22.66
CA ARG A 153 14.38 17.39 -23.75
C ARG A 153 13.07 18.13 -23.61
N LYS A 154 13.04 19.42 -23.89
CA LYS A 154 11.80 20.18 -24.04
C LYS A 154 11.19 19.82 -25.39
N SER A 155 10.09 19.07 -25.39
CA SER A 155 9.27 18.86 -26.57
C SER A 155 8.41 20.11 -26.80
N LEU A 156 8.11 20.44 -28.06
CA LEU A 156 7.18 21.51 -28.42
C LEU A 156 5.70 21.09 -28.24
N GLY A 157 5.44 19.86 -27.83
CA GLY A 157 4.10 19.31 -27.57
C GLY A 157 3.72 19.30 -26.09
N LYS A 158 2.41 19.16 -25.82
CA LYS A 158 1.89 18.96 -24.45
C LYS A 158 2.51 17.70 -23.86
N ASP A 159 3.22 17.92 -22.77
CA ASP A 159 3.83 16.86 -22.01
C ASP A 159 2.84 15.81 -21.55
N ASN A 160 3.11 14.58 -21.90
CA ASN A 160 2.33 13.51 -21.41
C ASN A 160 3.20 12.46 -20.69
N ALA A 161 3.79 12.87 -19.54
CA ALA A 161 4.46 11.93 -18.64
C ALA A 161 3.54 10.75 -18.30
N ASN A 162 2.23 11.01 -18.18
CA ASN A 162 1.24 9.96 -17.94
C ASN A 162 1.09 9.03 -19.17
N GLU A 163 1.09 9.56 -20.39
CA GLU A 163 1.09 8.74 -21.60
C GLU A 163 2.35 7.89 -21.69
N PHE A 164 3.50 8.47 -21.35
CA PHE A 164 4.76 7.74 -21.32
C PHE A 164 4.70 6.58 -20.30
N LEU A 165 4.20 6.82 -19.08
CA LEU A 165 4.02 5.78 -18.07
C LEU A 165 3.05 4.68 -18.56
N GLN A 166 1.95 5.07 -19.20
CA GLN A 166 1.00 4.10 -19.78
C GLN A 166 1.65 3.29 -20.89
N HIS A 167 2.44 3.93 -21.75
CA HIS A 167 3.17 3.25 -22.83
C HIS A 167 4.24 2.30 -22.28
N LEU A 168 4.96 2.73 -21.24
CA LEU A 168 5.96 1.92 -20.57
C LEU A 168 5.35 0.66 -19.94
N GLY A 169 4.16 0.77 -19.33
CA GLY A 169 3.40 -0.36 -18.78
C GLY A 169 2.86 -1.28 -19.85
N GLY A 170 2.54 -0.74 -21.01
CA GLY A 170 1.78 -1.42 -22.05
C GLY A 170 0.38 -1.80 -21.53
N LYS A 171 -0.36 -2.60 -22.28
CA LYS A 171 -1.67 -3.14 -21.86
C LYS A 171 -1.48 -4.38 -20.96
N ASN A 172 -0.62 -4.27 -19.95
CA ASN A 172 -0.26 -5.41 -19.10
C ASN A 172 -1.07 -5.40 -17.80
N ALA A 173 -2.00 -6.35 -17.67
CA ALA A 173 -2.85 -6.48 -16.48
C ALA A 173 -2.07 -6.92 -15.22
N PHE A 174 -0.81 -7.32 -15.35
CA PHE A 174 0.03 -7.76 -14.22
C PHE A 174 0.75 -6.60 -13.53
N LEU A 175 0.68 -5.37 -14.07
CA LEU A 175 1.39 -4.19 -13.57
C LEU A 175 0.41 -3.03 -13.35
N ASN A 176 0.51 -2.38 -12.18
CA ASN A 176 -0.13 -1.11 -11.87
C ASN A 176 0.97 -0.04 -11.83
N ILE A 177 1.18 0.69 -12.91
CA ILE A 177 2.22 1.71 -12.99
C ILE A 177 1.65 3.06 -12.54
N GLN A 178 2.39 3.75 -11.69
CA GLN A 178 2.03 5.06 -11.14
C GLN A 178 3.29 5.92 -10.94
N PRO A 179 3.15 7.25 -10.80
CA PRO A 179 4.26 8.11 -10.41
C PRO A 179 4.89 7.63 -9.10
N TYR A 180 6.22 7.74 -9.00
CA TYR A 180 6.95 7.39 -7.78
C TYR A 180 6.67 8.37 -6.66
N GLU A 181 6.47 7.85 -5.45
CA GLU A 181 6.38 8.60 -4.20
C GLU A 181 7.35 8.01 -3.16
N ALA A 182 7.92 8.85 -2.29
CA ALA A 182 8.97 8.45 -1.35
C ALA A 182 8.59 7.26 -0.46
N TRP A 183 7.33 7.19 -0.01
CA TRP A 183 6.81 6.10 0.82
C TRP A 183 6.89 4.71 0.15
N MET A 184 6.99 4.66 -1.18
CA MET A 184 7.08 3.39 -1.92
C MET A 184 8.39 2.67 -1.66
N SER A 185 9.48 3.41 -1.40
CA SER A 185 10.79 2.85 -1.00
C SER A 185 10.85 2.41 0.46
N GLU A 186 9.90 2.85 1.29
CA GLU A 186 9.82 2.45 2.70
C GLU A 186 9.18 1.06 2.87
N ARG A 187 8.52 0.56 1.83
CA ARG A 187 7.94 -0.78 1.79
C ARG A 187 8.98 -1.81 1.34
N SER A 188 8.74 -3.08 1.64
CA SER A 188 9.47 -4.15 0.96
C SER A 188 9.25 -4.05 -0.55
N HIS A 189 10.33 -3.85 -1.29
CA HIS A 189 10.26 -3.60 -2.73
C HIS A 189 11.44 -4.23 -3.47
N ARG A 190 11.25 -4.47 -4.78
CA ARG A 190 12.32 -4.77 -5.72
C ARG A 190 12.67 -3.49 -6.47
N ARG A 191 13.89 -3.00 -6.29
CA ARG A 191 14.38 -1.85 -7.06
C ARG A 191 14.67 -2.26 -8.50
N LEU A 192 14.09 -1.54 -9.46
CA LEU A 192 14.24 -1.80 -10.90
C LEU A 192 15.29 -0.88 -11.53
N VAL A 193 15.44 0.34 -11.00
CA VAL A 193 16.47 1.29 -11.42
C VAL A 193 17.05 1.93 -10.17
N GLN A 194 18.36 2.04 -10.12
CA GLN A 194 19.06 2.77 -9.08
C GLN A 194 19.52 4.09 -9.67
N SER A 195 19.04 5.19 -9.13
CA SER A 195 19.58 6.51 -9.41
C SER A 195 21.02 6.55 -8.90
N ASN A 196 21.96 6.96 -9.76
CA ASN A 196 23.33 7.30 -9.35
C ASN A 196 23.39 8.64 -8.60
N ARG A 197 22.35 9.00 -7.84
CA ARG A 197 22.47 10.11 -6.89
C ARG A 197 23.47 9.68 -5.81
N PRO A 198 24.56 10.44 -5.60
CA PRO A 198 25.42 10.20 -4.45
C PRO A 198 24.51 10.24 -3.22
N GLN A 199 24.53 9.17 -2.43
CA GLN A 199 23.93 9.21 -1.11
C GLN A 199 24.62 10.38 -0.37
N HIS A 200 23.92 11.48 -0.22
CA HIS A 200 24.29 12.46 0.78
C HIS A 200 24.20 11.71 2.11
N ASP A 201 25.38 11.43 2.65
CA ASP A 201 25.58 10.88 3.97
C ASP A 201 24.60 11.54 4.94
N ARG A 202 23.60 10.78 5.37
CA ARG A 202 22.92 11.10 6.62
C ARG A 202 23.95 10.85 7.70
N ILE A 203 24.71 11.90 8.04
CA ILE A 203 25.48 11.97 9.27
C ILE A 203 24.46 11.72 10.40
N MET A 204 24.48 10.49 10.92
CA MET A 204 23.92 10.21 12.24
C MET A 204 24.77 10.98 13.24
N THR A 205 24.26 12.12 13.69
CA THR A 205 24.79 12.74 14.91
C THR A 205 24.30 11.90 16.08
N LEU A 206 25.24 11.36 16.82
CA LEU A 206 25.11 10.64 18.09
C LEU A 206 24.43 11.52 19.16
#